data_95196b17565204699e1cde29db98a357
#
_entry.id   95196b17565204699e1cde29db98a357
#
_cell.length_a   1.000
_cell.length_b   1.000
_cell.length_c   1.000
_cell.angle_alpha   90.00
_cell.angle_beta   90.00
_cell.angle_gamma   90.00
#
_symmetry.space_group_name_H-M   'P 1'
#
loop_
_entity.id
_entity.type
_entity.pdbx_description
1 polymer ?
#
loop_
_entity_poly.entity_id
_entity_poly.type
_entity_poly.pdbx_seq_one_letter_code
_entity_poly.pdbx_strand_id
1 'polypeptide(L)'
;MIIYVRGESVMTFIEWLKDCNEADPLTKKVYICNDYLNAERMLENASGENIVIRLERYTVADHAKHIIETSAEYMDSRIITLSNAEGCEIVKRIIDESGISYFKSDDHNACMEIFKTISELRMNCIGPDSLSLDSRRINTLRAIFQAYENKLSDSKLYDSAKLISIAGGLIKAGKADVNSVHFAYDKEIEADKLTAEYIGLLPDPAVIDNMADMSDEQYQNGLRKLAQKAELWRNYGVTNEVERTVLHIVNSGYELCDTAVLCPDDEYMDLLMNMCDQYKVPVEFPEGI
;
A
#
# COMPACT_ATOMS: atom_id res chain seq x y z
N MET A 1 -1.17 -11.60 13.05
CA MET A 1 -0.64 -13.00 13.11
C MET A 1 0.49 -13.05 12.08
N ILE A 2 1.73 -12.89 12.52
CA ILE A 2 2.90 -12.93 11.62
C ILE A 2 3.11 -14.40 11.27
N ILE A 3 2.90 -14.73 10.01
CA ILE A 3 3.20 -16.09 9.51
C ILE A 3 4.69 -16.09 9.16
N TYR A 4 5.52 -16.58 10.07
CA TYR A 4 6.89 -16.95 9.72
C TYR A 4 6.84 -18.17 8.79
N VAL A 5 7.05 -17.95 7.50
CA VAL A 5 7.31 -19.03 6.55
C VAL A 5 8.71 -19.56 6.83
N ARG A 6 8.80 -20.85 6.98
CA ARG A 6 9.97 -21.59 7.46
C ARG A 6 11.13 -21.46 6.47
N GLY A 7 12.25 -20.86 6.89
CA GLY A 7 13.55 -21.10 6.26
C GLY A 7 13.98 -20.11 5.18
N GLU A 8 13.32 -18.96 5.04
CA GLU A 8 13.73 -17.92 4.11
C GLU A 8 14.91 -17.15 4.71
N SER A 9 16.02 -17.09 3.98
CA SER A 9 17.12 -16.20 4.30
C SER A 9 16.66 -14.77 4.07
N VAL A 10 16.46 -14.03 5.16
CA VAL A 10 16.23 -12.60 5.10
C VAL A 10 17.51 -11.95 4.63
N MET A 11 17.46 -11.16 3.57
CA MET A 11 18.61 -10.49 2.97
C MET A 11 18.30 -9.02 2.70
N THR A 12 19.35 -8.22 2.51
CA THR A 12 19.18 -6.83 2.07
C THR A 12 18.89 -6.77 0.57
N PHE A 13 18.29 -5.66 0.11
CA PHE A 13 18.04 -5.45 -1.31
C PHE A 13 19.31 -5.51 -2.18
N ILE A 14 20.44 -5.01 -1.65
CA ILE A 14 21.73 -5.01 -2.33
C ILE A 14 22.26 -6.44 -2.48
N GLU A 15 22.17 -7.26 -1.44
CA GLU A 15 22.60 -8.67 -1.48
C GLU A 15 21.78 -9.44 -2.51
N TRP A 16 20.44 -9.29 -2.49
CA TRP A 16 19.57 -9.92 -3.49
C TRP A 16 19.93 -9.54 -4.92
N LEU A 17 20.21 -8.25 -5.20
CA LEU A 17 20.63 -7.82 -6.53
C LEU A 17 21.98 -8.41 -6.94
N LYS A 18 22.94 -8.53 -6.01
CA LYS A 18 24.24 -9.17 -6.27
C LYS A 18 24.06 -10.65 -6.64
N ASP A 19 23.29 -11.37 -5.83
CA ASP A 19 23.00 -12.79 -6.09
C ASP A 19 22.32 -13.01 -7.44
N CYS A 20 21.32 -12.18 -7.77
CA CYS A 20 20.67 -12.24 -9.08
C CYS A 20 21.64 -11.94 -10.24
N ASN A 21 22.54 -10.97 -10.07
CA ASN A 21 23.49 -10.60 -11.11
C ASN A 21 24.60 -11.65 -11.29
N GLU A 22 24.99 -12.32 -10.21
CA GLU A 22 25.94 -13.45 -10.27
C GLU A 22 25.32 -14.68 -10.93
N ALA A 23 24.04 -14.94 -10.70
CA ALA A 23 23.35 -16.07 -11.29
C ALA A 23 23.07 -15.86 -12.79
N ASP A 24 22.39 -14.79 -13.15
CA ASP A 24 22.12 -14.34 -14.53
C ASP A 24 21.76 -12.85 -14.56
N PRO A 25 22.65 -11.97 -14.98
CA PRO A 25 22.41 -10.52 -14.98
C PRO A 25 21.31 -10.10 -15.95
N LEU A 26 20.97 -10.92 -16.96
CA LEU A 26 19.97 -10.61 -17.98
C LEU A 26 18.57 -11.10 -17.63
N THR A 27 18.42 -11.94 -16.63
CA THR A 27 17.11 -12.35 -16.15
C THR A 27 16.34 -11.17 -15.56
N LYS A 28 15.04 -11.10 -15.86
CA LYS A 28 14.13 -10.09 -15.32
C LYS A 28 14.06 -10.23 -13.80
N LYS A 29 14.10 -9.11 -13.12
CA LYS A 29 13.98 -9.01 -11.67
C LYS A 29 12.72 -8.19 -11.34
N VAL A 30 11.92 -8.68 -10.41
CA VAL A 30 10.71 -8.00 -9.94
C VAL A 30 10.80 -7.85 -8.43
N TYR A 31 10.76 -6.60 -8.00
CA TYR A 31 10.70 -6.25 -6.60
C TYR A 31 9.30 -5.74 -6.23
N ILE A 32 8.64 -6.47 -5.33
CA ILE A 32 7.33 -6.08 -4.81
C ILE A 32 7.54 -5.27 -3.54
N CYS A 33 7.27 -3.98 -3.62
CA CYS A 33 7.47 -3.02 -2.54
C CYS A 33 6.15 -2.66 -1.86
N ASN A 34 6.25 -2.27 -0.62
CA ASN A 34 5.14 -1.68 0.11
C ASN A 34 4.87 -0.25 -0.37
N ASP A 35 5.95 0.50 -0.65
CA ASP A 35 5.93 1.90 -1.05
C ASP A 35 6.98 2.17 -2.14
N TYR A 36 6.56 2.86 -3.21
CA TYR A 36 7.43 3.21 -4.34
C TYR A 36 8.56 4.16 -3.95
N LEU A 37 8.32 5.10 -3.04
CA LEU A 37 9.34 6.07 -2.62
C LEU A 37 10.49 5.36 -1.89
N ASN A 38 10.15 4.43 -1.00
CA ASN A 38 11.15 3.62 -0.31
C ASN A 38 11.94 2.76 -1.30
N ALA A 39 11.25 2.11 -2.23
CA ALA A 39 11.87 1.32 -3.29
C ALA A 39 12.82 2.15 -4.18
N GLU A 40 12.49 3.42 -4.44
CA GLU A 40 13.33 4.33 -5.21
C GLU A 40 14.61 4.70 -4.48
N ARG A 41 14.53 5.04 -3.21
CA ARG A 41 15.70 5.29 -2.35
C ARG A 41 16.63 4.08 -2.25
N MET A 42 16.05 2.88 -2.14
CA MET A 42 16.84 1.64 -2.13
C MET A 42 17.57 1.42 -3.45
N LEU A 43 16.90 1.72 -4.57
CA LEU A 43 17.49 1.63 -5.90
C LEU A 43 18.61 2.65 -6.09
N GLU A 44 18.43 3.89 -5.66
CA GLU A 44 19.48 4.92 -5.71
C GLU A 44 20.71 4.50 -4.92
N ASN A 45 20.53 3.98 -3.71
CA ASN A 45 21.61 3.46 -2.88
C ASN A 45 22.31 2.27 -3.55
N ALA A 46 21.56 1.36 -4.16
CA ALA A 46 22.12 0.20 -4.86
C ALA A 46 22.86 0.57 -6.14
N SER A 47 22.36 1.56 -6.90
CA SER A 47 22.94 1.98 -8.19
C SER A 47 24.32 2.63 -8.05
N GLY A 48 24.66 3.18 -6.88
CA GLY A 48 26.00 3.71 -6.59
C GLY A 48 27.11 2.63 -6.57
N GLU A 49 26.74 1.38 -6.31
CA GLU A 49 27.70 0.27 -6.17
C GLU A 49 27.52 -0.85 -7.20
N ASN A 50 26.36 -0.93 -7.86
CA ASN A 50 26.02 -2.05 -8.72
C ASN A 50 25.32 -1.59 -10.01
N ILE A 51 25.50 -2.39 -11.08
CA ILE A 51 24.72 -2.22 -12.31
C ILE A 51 23.36 -2.88 -12.10
N VAL A 52 22.31 -2.09 -12.16
CA VAL A 52 20.92 -2.58 -12.06
C VAL A 52 20.34 -2.72 -13.47
N ILE A 53 20.11 -3.97 -13.92
CA ILE A 53 19.58 -4.28 -15.24
C ILE A 53 18.27 -5.03 -15.09
N ARG A 54 17.25 -4.64 -15.88
CA ARG A 54 15.95 -5.32 -15.98
C ARG A 54 15.23 -5.51 -14.64
N LEU A 55 15.31 -4.53 -13.75
CA LEU A 55 14.56 -4.48 -12.51
C LEU A 55 13.26 -3.71 -12.73
N GLU A 56 12.15 -4.32 -12.37
CA GLU A 56 10.84 -3.69 -12.30
C GLU A 56 10.38 -3.66 -10.84
N ARG A 57 9.64 -2.61 -10.49
CA ARG A 57 9.13 -2.38 -9.14
C ARG A 57 7.62 -2.26 -9.19
N TYR A 58 6.94 -2.89 -8.26
CA TYR A 58 5.49 -2.88 -8.20
C TYR A 58 5.01 -2.92 -6.75
N THR A 59 3.86 -2.31 -6.48
CA THR A 59 3.04 -2.74 -5.35
C THR A 59 2.41 -4.10 -5.67
N VAL A 60 1.85 -4.79 -4.69
CA VAL A 60 1.16 -6.07 -4.93
C VAL A 60 0.03 -5.92 -5.94
N ALA A 61 -0.77 -4.86 -5.81
CA ALA A 61 -1.89 -4.58 -6.71
C ALA A 61 -1.43 -4.25 -8.14
N ASP A 62 -0.35 -3.47 -8.29
CA ASP A 62 0.18 -3.10 -9.60
C ASP A 62 0.85 -4.30 -10.30
N HIS A 63 1.54 -5.16 -9.54
CA HIS A 63 2.06 -6.41 -10.10
C HIS A 63 0.93 -7.33 -10.54
N ALA A 64 -0.12 -7.47 -9.74
CA ALA A 64 -1.31 -8.22 -10.12
C ALA A 64 -1.95 -7.66 -11.40
N LYS A 65 -2.08 -6.34 -11.51
CA LYS A 65 -2.56 -5.67 -12.71
C LYS A 65 -1.67 -5.96 -13.92
N HIS A 66 -0.34 -5.85 -13.77
CA HIS A 66 0.62 -6.16 -14.82
C HIS A 66 0.48 -7.61 -15.33
N ILE A 67 0.33 -8.58 -14.43
CA ILE A 67 0.09 -9.99 -14.79
C ILE A 67 -1.20 -10.13 -15.62
N ILE A 68 -2.27 -9.44 -15.25
CA ILE A 68 -3.53 -9.51 -16.01
C ILE A 68 -3.36 -8.86 -17.39
N GLU A 69 -2.78 -7.66 -17.47
CA GLU A 69 -2.59 -6.90 -18.72
C GLU A 69 -1.67 -7.62 -19.72
N THR A 70 -0.70 -8.39 -19.25
CA THR A 70 0.22 -9.18 -20.08
C THR A 70 -0.31 -10.57 -20.41
N SER A 71 -1.40 -11.00 -19.79
CA SER A 71 -2.04 -12.29 -20.08
C SER A 71 -2.80 -12.26 -21.40
N ALA A 72 -2.64 -13.29 -22.20
CA ALA A 72 -3.35 -13.44 -23.48
C ALA A 72 -4.89 -13.39 -23.32
N GLU A 73 -5.41 -13.79 -22.17
CA GLU A 73 -6.85 -13.82 -21.88
C GLU A 73 -7.45 -12.41 -21.71
N TYR A 74 -6.66 -11.44 -21.30
CA TYR A 74 -7.09 -10.07 -21.01
C TYR A 74 -6.47 -9.01 -21.95
N MET A 75 -5.70 -9.41 -22.95
CA MET A 75 -4.94 -8.51 -23.83
C MET A 75 -5.82 -7.43 -24.51
N ASP A 76 -7.07 -7.76 -24.83
CA ASP A 76 -8.04 -6.83 -25.42
C ASP A 76 -8.96 -6.17 -24.38
N SER A 77 -8.73 -6.42 -23.09
CA SER A 77 -9.58 -5.92 -22.00
C SER A 77 -8.96 -4.68 -21.38
N ARG A 78 -9.70 -3.58 -21.35
CA ARG A 78 -9.30 -2.41 -20.59
C ARG A 78 -9.59 -2.66 -19.10
N ILE A 79 -8.55 -2.68 -18.29
CA ILE A 79 -8.65 -2.79 -16.84
C ILE A 79 -8.75 -1.38 -16.26
N ILE A 80 -9.84 -1.08 -15.57
CA ILE A 80 -10.06 0.19 -14.88
C ILE A 80 -9.90 -0.10 -13.39
N THR A 81 -8.78 0.36 -12.82
CA THR A 81 -8.50 0.23 -11.39
C THR A 81 -9.30 1.27 -10.61
N LEU A 82 -9.91 0.86 -9.52
CA LEU A 82 -10.61 1.76 -8.60
C LEU A 82 -9.65 2.36 -7.58
N SER A 83 -9.69 3.67 -7.44
CA SER A 83 -9.12 4.38 -6.30
C SER A 83 -10.02 4.24 -5.06
N ASN A 84 -9.49 4.55 -3.88
CA ASN A 84 -10.26 4.55 -2.64
C ASN A 84 -11.45 5.54 -2.71
N ALA A 85 -11.25 6.70 -3.34
CA ALA A 85 -12.30 7.69 -3.52
C ALA A 85 -13.44 7.18 -4.41
N GLU A 86 -13.11 6.50 -5.52
CA GLU A 86 -14.11 5.90 -6.41
C GLU A 86 -14.85 4.74 -5.74
N GLY A 87 -14.14 3.93 -4.95
CA GLY A 87 -14.75 2.86 -4.17
C GLY A 87 -15.75 3.40 -3.12
N CYS A 88 -15.39 4.48 -2.43
CA CYS A 88 -16.27 5.19 -1.50
C CYS A 88 -17.51 5.74 -2.22
N GLU A 89 -17.37 6.33 -3.41
CA GLU A 89 -18.49 6.84 -4.20
C GLU A 89 -19.43 5.72 -4.68
N ILE A 90 -18.90 4.53 -4.97
CA ILE A 90 -19.73 3.36 -5.28
C ILE A 90 -20.56 2.97 -4.06
N VAL A 91 -19.95 2.90 -2.86
CA VAL A 91 -20.66 2.60 -1.61
C VAL A 91 -21.75 3.63 -1.33
N LYS A 92 -21.44 4.91 -1.50
CA LYS A 92 -22.42 6.01 -1.35
C LYS A 92 -23.63 5.81 -2.26
N ARG A 93 -23.43 5.54 -3.55
CA ARG A 93 -24.51 5.27 -4.51
C ARG A 93 -25.33 4.04 -4.13
N ILE A 94 -24.70 2.98 -3.64
CA ILE A 94 -25.39 1.79 -3.17
C ILE A 94 -26.30 2.12 -1.99
N ILE A 95 -25.87 2.95 -1.04
CA ILE A 95 -26.68 3.39 0.10
C ILE A 95 -27.87 4.21 -0.39
N ASP A 96 -27.65 5.16 -1.31
CA ASP A 96 -28.70 5.99 -1.89
C ASP A 96 -29.76 5.17 -2.65
N GLU A 97 -29.31 4.28 -3.54
CA GLU A 97 -30.19 3.47 -4.39
C GLU A 97 -30.98 2.41 -3.60
N SER A 98 -30.39 1.87 -2.53
CA SER A 98 -31.03 0.82 -1.72
C SER A 98 -32.00 1.31 -0.65
N GLY A 99 -32.06 2.64 -0.42
CA GLY A 99 -32.92 3.22 0.62
C GLY A 99 -32.52 2.79 2.05
N ILE A 100 -31.26 2.41 2.26
CA ILE A 100 -30.74 2.01 3.55
C ILE A 100 -30.75 3.22 4.48
N SER A 101 -31.58 3.16 5.52
CA SER A 101 -31.73 4.27 6.48
C SER A 101 -30.78 4.20 7.68
N TYR A 102 -30.01 3.13 7.80
CA TYR A 102 -29.09 2.94 8.93
C TYR A 102 -27.80 3.77 8.79
N PHE A 103 -27.27 3.87 7.58
CA PHE A 103 -26.15 4.73 7.23
C PHE A 103 -26.68 5.89 6.38
N LYS A 104 -26.08 7.06 6.56
CA LYS A 104 -26.40 8.23 5.74
C LYS A 104 -25.39 8.35 4.62
N SER A 105 -25.86 8.47 3.40
CA SER A 105 -25.01 8.63 2.22
C SER A 105 -24.30 9.99 2.14
N ASP A 106 -24.84 11.01 2.83
CA ASP A 106 -24.23 12.33 2.96
C ASP A 106 -23.06 12.37 3.97
N ASP A 107 -22.91 11.32 4.79
CA ASP A 107 -21.75 11.15 5.68
C ASP A 107 -20.59 10.45 4.93
N HIS A 108 -19.70 11.27 4.38
CA HIS A 108 -18.54 10.77 3.63
C HIS A 108 -17.66 9.84 4.48
N ASN A 109 -17.42 10.19 5.74
CA ASN A 109 -16.58 9.38 6.64
C ASN A 109 -17.22 8.01 6.88
N ALA A 110 -18.53 7.95 7.09
CA ALA A 110 -19.22 6.67 7.23
C ALA A 110 -19.13 5.82 5.96
N CYS A 111 -19.26 6.42 4.78
CA CYS A 111 -19.11 5.72 3.50
C CYS A 111 -17.68 5.19 3.31
N MET A 112 -16.67 5.99 3.68
CA MET A 112 -15.25 5.61 3.60
C MET A 112 -14.96 4.45 4.55
N GLU A 113 -15.42 4.49 5.79
CA GLU A 113 -15.26 3.41 6.77
C GLU A 113 -15.94 2.10 6.32
N ILE A 114 -17.12 2.19 5.70
CA ILE A 114 -17.78 1.02 5.13
C ILE A 114 -16.95 0.45 3.97
N PHE A 115 -16.45 1.32 3.09
CA PHE A 115 -15.60 0.91 1.98
C PHE A 115 -14.30 0.25 2.46
N LYS A 116 -13.59 0.86 3.43
CA LYS A 116 -12.39 0.27 4.05
C LYS A 116 -12.69 -1.11 4.64
N THR A 117 -13.80 -1.23 5.39
CA THR A 117 -14.22 -2.51 5.99
C THR A 117 -14.49 -3.57 4.92
N ILE A 118 -15.18 -3.22 3.83
CA ILE A 118 -15.43 -4.15 2.71
C ILE A 118 -14.09 -4.55 2.06
N SER A 119 -13.18 -3.60 1.83
CA SER A 119 -11.86 -3.88 1.25
C SER A 119 -11.06 -4.84 2.13
N GLU A 120 -10.99 -4.60 3.44
CA GLU A 120 -10.32 -5.48 4.40
C GLU A 120 -10.92 -6.91 4.42
N LEU A 121 -12.25 -7.02 4.39
CA LEU A 121 -12.93 -8.32 4.33
C LEU A 121 -12.55 -9.06 3.05
N ARG A 122 -12.55 -8.37 1.90
CA ARG A 122 -12.18 -8.95 0.61
C ARG A 122 -10.72 -9.39 0.56
N MET A 123 -9.80 -8.56 1.08
CA MET A 123 -8.38 -8.92 1.18
C MET A 123 -8.13 -10.12 2.07
N ASN A 124 -9.02 -10.35 3.06
CA ASN A 124 -8.99 -11.55 3.90
C ASN A 124 -9.84 -12.72 3.36
N CYS A 125 -10.29 -12.67 2.11
CA CYS A 125 -11.12 -13.69 1.47
C CYS A 125 -12.44 -13.96 2.21
N ILE A 126 -13.00 -12.93 2.86
CA ILE A 126 -14.28 -13.01 3.58
C ILE A 126 -15.37 -12.40 2.68
N GLY A 127 -16.28 -13.22 2.21
CA GLY A 127 -17.42 -12.77 1.42
C GLY A 127 -18.61 -12.33 2.29
N PRO A 128 -19.63 -11.68 1.69
CA PRO A 128 -20.82 -11.20 2.42
C PRO A 128 -21.56 -12.32 3.17
N ASP A 129 -21.62 -13.53 2.63
CA ASP A 129 -22.29 -14.68 3.24
C ASP A 129 -21.60 -15.19 4.51
N SER A 130 -20.34 -14.87 4.69
CA SER A 130 -19.57 -15.27 5.88
C SER A 130 -19.85 -14.39 7.10
N LEU A 131 -20.55 -13.26 6.93
CA LEU A 131 -20.93 -12.38 8.02
C LEU A 131 -22.14 -12.96 8.78
N SER A 132 -21.90 -13.81 9.78
CA SER A 132 -22.90 -14.63 10.47
C SER A 132 -23.62 -13.99 11.66
N LEU A 133 -23.13 -12.82 12.15
CA LEU A 133 -23.76 -12.14 13.28
C LEU A 133 -25.10 -11.53 12.88
N ASP A 134 -26.15 -11.82 13.66
CA ASP A 134 -27.49 -11.29 13.42
C ASP A 134 -27.69 -9.96 14.20
N SER A 135 -27.20 -8.89 13.61
CA SER A 135 -27.47 -7.53 14.09
C SER A 135 -27.87 -6.64 12.91
N ARG A 136 -28.69 -5.61 13.18
CA ARG A 136 -29.14 -4.67 12.15
C ARG A 136 -27.93 -4.05 11.39
N ARG A 137 -26.85 -3.72 12.10
CA ARG A 137 -25.64 -3.15 11.51
C ARG A 137 -24.97 -4.13 10.55
N ILE A 138 -24.76 -5.38 10.98
CA ILE A 138 -24.12 -6.42 10.17
C ILE A 138 -25.00 -6.81 8.97
N ASN A 139 -26.30 -6.92 9.14
CA ASN A 139 -27.22 -7.21 8.03
C ASN A 139 -27.20 -6.10 6.98
N THR A 140 -27.10 -4.83 7.44
CA THR A 140 -26.96 -3.69 6.53
C THR A 140 -25.61 -3.71 5.82
N LEU A 141 -24.52 -3.94 6.54
CA LEU A 141 -23.17 -4.07 5.93
C LEU A 141 -23.14 -5.21 4.91
N ARG A 142 -23.71 -6.37 5.23
CA ARG A 142 -23.82 -7.51 4.31
C ARG A 142 -24.56 -7.14 3.02
N ALA A 143 -25.67 -6.41 3.12
CA ALA A 143 -26.44 -5.98 1.96
C ALA A 143 -25.64 -5.00 1.08
N ILE A 144 -24.94 -4.03 1.68
CA ILE A 144 -24.05 -3.10 0.95
C ILE A 144 -22.91 -3.87 0.29
N PHE A 145 -22.28 -4.78 1.02
CA PHE A 145 -21.19 -5.59 0.52
C PHE A 145 -21.63 -6.45 -0.68
N GLN A 146 -22.78 -7.12 -0.60
CA GLN A 146 -23.33 -7.90 -1.71
C GLN A 146 -23.60 -7.02 -2.94
N ALA A 147 -24.16 -5.83 -2.73
CA ALA A 147 -24.41 -4.89 -3.82
C ALA A 147 -23.08 -4.38 -4.45
N TYR A 148 -22.04 -4.17 -3.63
CA TYR A 148 -20.71 -3.81 -4.10
C TYR A 148 -20.10 -4.90 -4.98
N GLU A 149 -20.16 -6.17 -4.55
CA GLU A 149 -19.71 -7.32 -5.34
C GLU A 149 -20.44 -7.42 -6.68
N ASN A 150 -21.75 -7.25 -6.67
CA ASN A 150 -22.55 -7.27 -7.90
C ASN A 150 -22.11 -6.13 -8.84
N LYS A 151 -21.90 -4.92 -8.31
CA LYS A 151 -21.46 -3.76 -9.10
C LYS A 151 -20.09 -3.99 -9.74
N LEU A 152 -19.13 -4.58 -9.01
CA LEU A 152 -17.82 -4.94 -9.55
C LEU A 152 -17.91 -6.05 -10.60
N SER A 153 -18.85 -6.98 -10.45
CA SER A 153 -19.05 -8.08 -11.40
C SER A 153 -19.67 -7.59 -12.71
N ASP A 154 -20.65 -6.69 -12.62
CA ASP A 154 -21.38 -6.14 -13.78
C ASP A 154 -20.57 -5.09 -14.55
N SER A 155 -19.60 -4.49 -13.90
CA SER A 155 -18.71 -3.48 -14.48
C SER A 155 -17.32 -4.03 -14.71
N LYS A 156 -16.56 -3.42 -15.62
CA LYS A 156 -15.14 -3.72 -15.82
C LYS A 156 -14.24 -2.95 -14.82
N LEU A 157 -14.74 -2.82 -13.58
CA LEU A 157 -14.05 -2.15 -12.49
C LEU A 157 -13.32 -3.18 -11.62
N TYR A 158 -12.11 -2.85 -11.22
CA TYR A 158 -11.22 -3.73 -10.48
C TYR A 158 -10.66 -3.00 -9.26
N ASP A 159 -11.02 -3.45 -8.08
CA ASP A 159 -10.33 -3.08 -6.85
C ASP A 159 -9.11 -3.99 -6.63
N SER A 160 -8.27 -3.67 -5.65
CA SER A 160 -7.05 -4.42 -5.36
C SER A 160 -7.32 -5.91 -5.12
N ALA A 161 -8.38 -6.25 -4.37
CA ALA A 161 -8.73 -7.64 -4.08
C ALA A 161 -9.09 -8.42 -5.36
N LYS A 162 -9.87 -7.80 -6.27
CA LYS A 162 -10.24 -8.43 -7.54
C LYS A 162 -9.02 -8.61 -8.45
N LEU A 163 -8.12 -7.62 -8.51
CA LEU A 163 -6.87 -7.72 -9.27
C LEU A 163 -6.01 -8.88 -8.77
N ILE A 164 -5.72 -8.92 -7.48
CA ILE A 164 -4.87 -9.95 -6.86
C ILE A 164 -5.49 -11.34 -7.04
N SER A 165 -6.80 -11.48 -6.86
CA SER A 165 -7.51 -12.76 -7.03
C SER A 165 -7.42 -13.28 -8.47
N ILE A 166 -7.64 -12.43 -9.48
CA ILE A 166 -7.57 -12.82 -10.89
C ILE A 166 -6.12 -13.17 -11.27
N ALA A 167 -5.16 -12.33 -10.89
CA ALA A 167 -3.75 -12.59 -11.18
C ALA A 167 -3.27 -13.90 -10.53
N GLY A 168 -3.64 -14.14 -9.28
CA GLY A 168 -3.36 -15.41 -8.60
C GLY A 168 -3.98 -16.61 -9.32
N GLY A 169 -5.20 -16.48 -9.86
CA GLY A 169 -5.84 -17.47 -10.72
C GLY A 169 -5.09 -17.74 -12.01
N LEU A 170 -4.58 -16.70 -12.66
CA LEU A 170 -3.77 -16.83 -13.89
C LEU A 170 -2.43 -17.52 -13.62
N ILE A 171 -1.75 -17.19 -12.51
CA ILE A 171 -0.50 -17.86 -12.11
C ILE A 171 -0.76 -19.34 -11.83
N LYS A 172 -1.78 -19.68 -11.03
CA LYS A 172 -2.18 -21.08 -10.73
C LYS A 172 -2.50 -21.87 -11.99
N ALA A 173 -3.12 -21.23 -12.98
CA ALA A 173 -3.46 -21.86 -14.26
C ALA A 173 -2.28 -21.96 -15.25
N GLY A 174 -1.08 -21.48 -14.90
CA GLY A 174 0.08 -21.44 -15.80
C GLY A 174 -0.09 -20.49 -16.99
N LYS A 175 -0.97 -19.49 -16.88
CA LYS A 175 -1.28 -18.49 -17.92
C LYS A 175 -0.48 -17.19 -17.77
N ALA A 176 0.36 -17.10 -16.75
CA ALA A 176 1.28 -15.98 -16.51
C ALA A 176 2.72 -16.49 -16.54
N ASP A 177 3.61 -15.76 -17.22
CA ASP A 177 5.03 -16.09 -17.25
C ASP A 177 5.73 -15.50 -16.02
N VAL A 178 5.79 -16.30 -14.96
CA VAL A 178 6.49 -15.95 -13.72
C VAL A 178 7.76 -16.78 -13.50
N ASN A 179 7.97 -17.85 -14.28
CA ASN A 179 9.05 -18.82 -14.01
C ASN A 179 10.45 -18.32 -14.44
N SER A 180 10.51 -17.32 -15.31
CA SER A 180 11.76 -16.74 -15.82
C SER A 180 12.13 -15.42 -15.14
N VAL A 181 11.65 -15.22 -13.92
CA VAL A 181 11.78 -13.96 -13.18
C VAL A 181 12.32 -14.23 -11.78
N HIS A 182 13.28 -13.43 -11.32
CA HIS A 182 13.69 -13.40 -9.93
C HIS A 182 12.78 -12.44 -9.15
N PHE A 183 12.12 -12.95 -8.12
CA PHE A 183 11.23 -12.18 -7.28
C PHE A 183 11.85 -11.85 -5.93
N ALA A 184 11.55 -10.66 -5.45
CA ALA A 184 11.76 -10.28 -4.06
C ALA A 184 10.58 -9.44 -3.57
N TYR A 185 10.35 -9.40 -2.27
CA TYR A 185 9.32 -8.57 -1.67
C TYR A 185 9.76 -8.00 -0.32
N ASP A 186 9.22 -6.83 0.02
CA ASP A 186 9.45 -6.19 1.31
C ASP A 186 8.86 -7.04 2.46
N LYS A 187 9.66 -7.27 3.48
CA LYS A 187 9.21 -7.92 4.72
C LYS A 187 8.05 -7.18 5.39
N GLU A 188 7.98 -5.85 5.19
CA GLU A 188 6.97 -4.98 5.79
C GLU A 188 5.62 -5.02 5.06
N ILE A 189 5.51 -5.72 3.93
CA ILE A 189 4.22 -5.88 3.26
C ILE A 189 3.24 -6.54 4.22
N GLU A 190 2.16 -5.81 4.56
CA GLU A 190 1.09 -6.37 5.38
C GLU A 190 0.48 -7.58 4.66
N ALA A 191 0.69 -8.74 5.25
CA ALA A 191 0.20 -9.99 4.72
C ALA A 191 -1.25 -10.23 5.18
N ASP A 192 -2.23 -9.54 4.56
CA ASP A 192 -3.58 -10.09 4.54
C ASP A 192 -3.58 -11.45 3.81
N LYS A 193 -4.66 -12.20 3.98
CA LYS A 193 -4.72 -13.57 3.47
C LYS A 193 -4.52 -13.65 1.96
N LEU A 194 -5.13 -12.74 1.20
CA LEU A 194 -5.08 -12.74 -0.27
C LEU A 194 -3.69 -12.38 -0.78
N THR A 195 -3.05 -11.38 -0.17
CA THR A 195 -1.66 -10.98 -0.46
C THR A 195 -0.68 -12.11 -0.14
N ALA A 196 -0.82 -12.75 1.02
CA ALA A 196 0.03 -13.88 1.40
C ALA A 196 -0.12 -15.08 0.43
N GLU A 197 -1.36 -15.40 0.05
CA GLU A 197 -1.62 -16.44 -0.94
C GLU A 197 -1.01 -16.08 -2.30
N TYR A 198 -1.09 -14.82 -2.73
CA TYR A 198 -0.54 -14.34 -3.99
C TYR A 198 0.99 -14.41 -4.03
N ILE A 199 1.65 -13.89 -2.99
CA ILE A 199 3.13 -13.96 -2.88
C ILE A 199 3.60 -15.41 -2.86
N GLY A 200 2.88 -16.29 -2.15
CA GLY A 200 3.17 -17.72 -2.12
C GLY A 200 3.02 -18.46 -3.46
N LEU A 201 2.47 -17.82 -4.50
CA LEU A 201 2.40 -18.37 -5.86
C LEU A 201 3.60 -17.96 -6.73
N LEU A 202 4.37 -16.97 -6.27
CA LEU A 202 5.56 -16.54 -6.99
C LEU A 202 6.70 -17.56 -6.80
N PRO A 203 7.50 -17.82 -7.83
CA PRO A 203 8.59 -18.78 -7.72
C PRO A 203 9.70 -18.23 -6.82
N ASP A 204 9.91 -18.86 -5.68
CA ASP A 204 11.04 -18.70 -4.77
C ASP A 204 11.36 -17.21 -4.43
N PRO A 205 10.38 -16.40 -3.97
CA PRO A 205 10.59 -14.99 -3.77
C PRO A 205 11.47 -14.73 -2.53
N ALA A 206 12.51 -13.92 -2.69
CA ALA A 206 13.37 -13.50 -1.57
C ALA A 206 12.64 -12.51 -0.66
N VAL A 207 12.88 -12.60 0.65
CA VAL A 207 12.37 -11.62 1.64
C VAL A 207 13.42 -10.55 1.84
N ILE A 208 13.06 -9.31 1.57
CA ILE A 208 13.93 -8.16 1.74
C ILE A 208 13.63 -7.47 3.07
N ASP A 209 14.64 -7.40 3.92
CA ASP A 209 14.62 -6.63 5.17
C ASP A 209 15.84 -5.70 5.18
N ASN A 210 15.64 -4.45 4.86
CA ASN A 210 16.73 -3.46 4.82
C ASN A 210 17.23 -3.05 6.20
N MET A 211 16.55 -3.48 7.25
CA MET A 211 16.99 -3.31 8.63
C MET A 211 17.80 -4.52 9.14
N ALA A 212 17.92 -5.59 8.33
CA ALA A 212 18.61 -6.82 8.74
C ALA A 212 20.07 -6.62 9.15
N ASP A 213 20.74 -5.65 8.52
CA ASP A 213 22.14 -5.31 8.82
C ASP A 213 22.31 -4.38 10.03
N MET A 214 21.22 -3.82 10.53
CA MET A 214 21.28 -2.92 11.69
C MET A 214 21.17 -3.73 12.98
N SER A 215 22.25 -3.82 13.74
CA SER A 215 22.18 -4.43 15.07
C SER A 215 21.23 -3.66 15.98
N ASP A 216 20.55 -4.36 16.91
CA ASP A 216 19.71 -3.73 17.92
C ASP A 216 20.40 -2.57 18.63
N GLU A 217 21.70 -2.69 18.86
CA GLU A 217 22.52 -1.66 19.49
C GLU A 217 22.68 -0.42 18.59
N GLN A 218 22.87 -0.61 17.28
CA GLN A 218 22.96 0.49 16.31
C GLN A 218 21.62 1.21 16.19
N TYR A 219 20.51 0.47 16.12
CA TYR A 219 19.16 1.02 16.11
C TYR A 219 18.88 1.84 17.39
N GLN A 220 19.13 1.26 18.57
CA GLN A 220 18.94 1.94 19.85
C GLN A 220 19.82 3.18 19.99
N ASN A 221 21.06 3.14 19.50
CA ASN A 221 21.96 4.29 19.51
C ASN A 221 21.50 5.38 18.53
N GLY A 222 20.96 5.00 17.38
CA GLY A 222 20.29 5.93 16.44
C GLY A 222 19.13 6.65 17.09
N LEU A 223 18.21 5.90 17.70
CA LEU A 223 17.06 6.45 18.43
C LEU A 223 17.48 7.39 19.57
N ARG A 224 18.52 7.02 20.36
CA ARG A 224 19.05 7.88 21.44
C ARG A 224 19.62 9.18 20.89
N LYS A 225 20.34 9.15 19.77
CA LYS A 225 20.86 10.37 19.13
C LYS A 225 19.74 11.27 18.61
N LEU A 226 18.68 10.69 18.01
CA LEU A 226 17.49 11.42 17.58
C LEU A 226 16.77 12.02 18.78
N ALA A 227 16.55 11.25 19.84
CA ALA A 227 15.89 11.72 21.07
C ALA A 227 16.65 12.87 21.74
N GLN A 228 17.97 12.90 21.67
CA GLN A 228 18.79 13.99 22.22
C GLN A 228 18.63 15.32 21.45
N LYS A 229 18.23 15.25 20.18
CA LYS A 229 18.00 16.42 19.32
C LYS A 229 16.51 16.79 19.22
N ALA A 230 15.63 15.92 19.71
CA ALA A 230 14.20 16.12 19.62
C ALA A 230 13.74 17.22 20.59
N GLU A 231 12.93 18.14 20.10
CA GLU A 231 12.25 19.14 20.91
C GLU A 231 10.79 18.71 21.09
N LEU A 232 10.32 18.71 22.31
CA LEU A 232 8.93 18.41 22.64
C LEU A 232 8.15 19.70 22.89
N TRP A 233 7.17 19.97 22.05
CA TRP A 233 6.30 21.13 22.22
C TRP A 233 4.93 20.71 22.76
N ARG A 234 4.40 21.55 23.68
CA ARG A 234 3.01 21.43 24.11
C ARG A 234 2.18 22.51 23.43
N ASN A 235 1.14 22.11 22.76
CA ASN A 235 0.22 22.99 22.06
C ASN A 235 -1.22 22.83 22.60
N TYR A 236 -2.05 23.84 22.38
CA TYR A 236 -3.46 23.84 22.77
C TYR A 236 -4.31 23.46 21.54
N GLY A 237 -4.40 22.18 21.25
CA GLY A 237 -5.18 21.63 20.12
C GLY A 237 -4.41 21.54 18.80
N VAL A 238 -4.98 20.77 17.89
CA VAL A 238 -4.39 20.35 16.61
C VAL A 238 -4.01 21.54 15.75
N THR A 239 -4.91 22.50 15.59
CA THR A 239 -4.68 23.68 14.73
C THR A 239 -3.45 24.49 15.18
N ASN A 240 -3.29 24.70 16.49
CA ASN A 240 -2.12 25.42 17.02
C ASN A 240 -0.83 24.63 16.89
N GLU A 241 -0.92 23.29 16.93
CA GLU A 241 0.22 22.41 16.72
C GLU A 241 0.71 22.48 15.28
N VAL A 242 -0.19 22.36 14.32
CA VAL A 242 0.13 22.45 12.90
C VAL A 242 0.66 23.83 12.53
N GLU A 243 0.00 24.91 12.97
CA GLU A 243 0.46 26.28 12.73
C GLU A 243 1.87 26.51 13.27
N ARG A 244 2.12 26.08 14.50
CA ARG A 244 3.45 26.21 15.12
C ARG A 244 4.51 25.39 14.36
N THR A 245 4.16 24.21 13.87
CA THR A 245 5.07 23.37 13.07
C THR A 245 5.44 24.10 11.78
N VAL A 246 4.48 24.62 11.03
CA VAL A 246 4.74 25.38 9.79
C VAL A 246 5.55 26.63 10.07
N LEU A 247 5.21 27.41 11.11
CA LEU A 247 5.99 28.58 11.52
C LEU A 247 7.41 28.25 11.94
N HIS A 248 7.62 27.10 12.60
CA HIS A 248 8.96 26.64 12.95
C HIS A 248 9.78 26.33 11.70
N ILE A 249 9.22 25.60 10.72
CA ILE A 249 9.88 25.29 9.45
C ILE A 249 10.29 26.59 8.73
N VAL A 250 9.35 27.52 8.60
CA VAL A 250 9.60 28.81 7.93
C VAL A 250 10.69 29.64 8.62
N ASN A 251 10.74 29.63 9.95
CA ASN A 251 11.66 30.49 10.72
C ASN A 251 12.99 29.79 11.09
N SER A 252 13.10 28.49 10.95
CA SER A 252 14.29 27.75 11.37
C SER A 252 15.47 27.86 10.40
N GLY A 253 15.22 28.28 9.15
CA GLY A 253 16.24 28.35 8.10
C GLY A 253 16.66 26.98 7.59
N TYR A 254 15.88 25.93 7.86
CA TYR A 254 16.09 24.62 7.25
C TYR A 254 15.82 24.66 5.74
N GLU A 255 16.55 23.86 4.99
CA GLU A 255 16.22 23.63 3.58
C GLU A 255 14.88 22.84 3.51
N LEU A 256 13.93 23.36 2.74
CA LEU A 256 12.60 22.73 2.68
C LEU A 256 12.66 21.32 2.09
N CYS A 257 13.58 21.06 1.14
CA CYS A 257 13.81 19.74 0.56
C CYS A 257 14.33 18.70 1.56
N ASP A 258 14.94 19.15 2.68
CA ASP A 258 15.48 18.28 3.72
C ASP A 258 14.51 18.16 4.93
N THR A 259 13.30 18.70 4.80
CA THR A 259 12.31 18.75 5.88
C THR A 259 11.17 17.79 5.59
N ALA A 260 10.85 16.90 6.52
CA ALA A 260 9.69 16.01 6.45
C ALA A 260 8.79 16.22 7.67
N VAL A 261 7.48 16.22 7.44
CA VAL A 261 6.46 16.27 8.49
C VAL A 261 5.67 14.97 8.46
N LEU A 262 5.65 14.27 9.59
CA LEU A 262 4.85 13.06 9.77
C LEU A 262 3.53 13.43 10.43
N CYS A 263 2.44 13.23 9.72
CA CYS A 263 1.09 13.44 10.23
C CYS A 263 0.53 12.13 10.81
N PRO A 264 -0.13 12.16 11.98
CA PRO A 264 -0.68 10.95 12.59
C PRO A 264 -1.94 10.43 11.87
N ASP A 265 -2.66 11.31 11.16
CA ASP A 265 -3.89 11.01 10.44
C ASP A 265 -4.21 12.06 9.37
N ASP A 266 -5.28 11.81 8.60
CA ASP A 266 -5.73 12.65 7.49
C ASP A 266 -6.19 14.05 7.96
N GLU A 267 -6.73 14.19 9.19
CA GLU A 267 -7.16 15.47 9.74
C GLU A 267 -5.97 16.42 9.95
N TYR A 268 -4.85 15.87 10.45
CA TYR A 268 -3.60 16.63 10.56
C TYR A 268 -3.03 17.00 9.20
N MET A 269 -3.13 16.10 8.23
CA MET A 269 -2.64 16.32 6.87
C MET A 269 -3.40 17.44 6.18
N ASP A 270 -4.74 17.44 6.24
CA ASP A 270 -5.58 18.49 5.67
C ASP A 270 -5.29 19.86 6.31
N LEU A 271 -5.13 19.92 7.63
CA LEU A 271 -4.75 21.14 8.32
C LEU A 271 -3.35 21.63 7.93
N LEU A 272 -2.39 20.71 7.80
CA LEU A 272 -1.03 21.03 7.37
C LEU A 272 -1.03 21.62 5.96
N MET A 273 -1.75 21.01 5.02
CA MET A 273 -1.89 21.52 3.65
C MET A 273 -2.43 22.95 3.64
N ASN A 274 -3.52 23.19 4.35
CA ASN A 274 -4.14 24.50 4.45
C ASN A 274 -3.18 25.56 5.03
N MET A 275 -2.43 25.21 6.08
CA MET A 275 -1.46 26.10 6.69
C MET A 275 -0.25 26.34 5.77
N CYS A 276 0.27 25.32 5.10
CA CYS A 276 1.36 25.46 4.16
C CYS A 276 0.95 26.36 3.00
N ASP A 277 -0.26 26.23 2.45
CA ASP A 277 -0.76 27.14 1.41
C ASP A 277 -0.89 28.59 1.93
N GLN A 278 -1.40 28.77 3.14
CA GLN A 278 -1.50 30.10 3.76
C GLN A 278 -0.14 30.77 3.92
N TYR A 279 0.87 30.05 4.34
CA TYR A 279 2.24 30.54 4.55
C TYR A 279 3.13 30.41 3.30
N LYS A 280 2.58 29.95 2.17
CA LYS A 280 3.29 29.75 0.90
C LYS A 280 4.50 28.81 1.00
N VAL A 281 4.39 27.78 1.83
CA VAL A 281 5.37 26.71 1.96
C VAL A 281 5.04 25.63 0.92
N PRO A 282 5.95 25.33 -0.03
CA PRO A 282 5.71 24.23 -0.97
C PRO A 282 5.74 22.89 -0.23
N VAL A 283 4.79 22.04 -0.54
CA VAL A 283 4.64 20.68 0.07
C VAL A 283 4.53 19.67 -1.05
N GLU A 284 5.21 18.56 -0.90
CA GLU A 284 5.10 17.41 -1.76
C GLU A 284 4.62 16.20 -0.93
N PHE A 285 3.64 15.48 -1.45
CA PHE A 285 3.11 14.28 -0.81
C PHE A 285 3.60 13.05 -1.57
N PRO A 286 4.21 12.07 -0.87
CA PRO A 286 4.79 10.89 -1.53
C PRO A 286 3.78 10.04 -2.30
N GLU A 287 2.51 10.10 -1.94
CA GLU A 287 1.46 9.24 -2.48
C GLU A 287 0.59 9.91 -3.57
N GLY A 288 0.90 11.12 -3.97
CA GLY A 288 0.16 11.84 -5.02
C GLY A 288 -1.35 11.90 -4.72
N ILE A 289 -1.79 12.97 -4.14
CA ILE A 289 -3.23 13.27 -3.96
C ILE A 289 -3.82 13.67 -5.30
#